data_bd3667de4f031a08389fe4e89dafc63d
#
_entry.id   bd3667de4f031a08389fe4e89dafc63d
#
_cell.length_a   1.000
_cell.length_b   1.000
_cell.length_c   1.000
_cell.angle_alpha   90.00
_cell.angle_beta   90.00
_cell.angle_gamma   90.00
#
_symmetry.space_group_name_H-M   'P 1'
#
loop_
_entity.id
_entity.type
_entity.pdbx_description
1 polymer ?
#
loop_
_entity_poly.entity_id
_entity_poly.type
_entity_poly.pdbx_seq_one_letter_code
_entity_poly.pdbx_strand_id
1 'polypeptide(L)'
;MPDLPLYLVRLSPDLTTKARRTRRRFQKRLVKNLREALSGFGGQYYIRNKWDRIYVQAEHPGSAHRIAGVFGVASVSRVDARLPPDLEQIVAVGHDLYRERVGRHRTFAVRARRSGRHHFGSRDVCIQLGAALNPYGTVDLDAPDVTVSVEVREEEAFLFCGREAGVGGLPLGVEGKAVCLISGGFDSPVAAWLALRRGVSLDYVFCNLAGDAYERMVASVTKVLADEWSFGDHPRLHVVDFAAVVDDLRAKTESRYWQVVLKRLMYRAAEAVALEIGAEAILTGEAIGQVSSQTLGNLRAIDAVATLPVFRPLLGFDKSWIIERAEEVGTAALSARVREYCAITPERPVTHSSPERVTAQETDLDLSLLNQAVGERHVLDLRRLTAIDLVEPYLFIDKVPEGAVMLDCRSPEQYSAWHYPGAELRAPHEAALRMKELSKDSIYVLYCEHGVQTAHIAELMQRVGYEAYSFQGGVTRLRDWAARQAVRSEPGEVE
;
A
#
# COMPACT_ATOMS: atom_id res chain seq x y z
N MET A 1 -12.92 -27.85 12.32
CA MET A 1 -12.04 -26.88 11.70
C MET A 1 -11.11 -26.41 12.79
N PRO A 2 -9.82 -26.13 12.53
CA PRO A 2 -8.95 -25.59 13.57
C PRO A 2 -9.55 -24.32 14.14
N ASP A 3 -9.32 -24.06 15.43
CA ASP A 3 -9.85 -22.91 16.17
C ASP A 3 -9.03 -21.65 15.83
N LEU A 4 -9.12 -21.24 14.55
CA LEU A 4 -8.41 -20.09 14.05
C LEU A 4 -9.17 -18.78 14.37
N PRO A 5 -8.47 -17.67 14.66
CA PRO A 5 -9.09 -16.37 14.82
C PRO A 5 -10.03 -16.02 13.67
N LEU A 6 -11.26 -15.62 14.00
CA LEU A 6 -12.28 -15.24 13.02
C LEU A 6 -12.30 -13.72 12.87
N TYR A 7 -12.31 -13.26 11.63
CA TYR A 7 -12.41 -11.85 11.25
C TYR A 7 -13.69 -11.61 10.47
N LEU A 8 -14.44 -10.60 10.87
CA LEU A 8 -15.63 -10.12 10.20
C LEU A 8 -15.26 -8.94 9.31
N VAL A 9 -15.34 -9.14 7.99
CA VAL A 9 -14.95 -8.16 6.98
C VAL A 9 -16.19 -7.49 6.39
N ARG A 10 -16.25 -6.17 6.49
CA ARG A 10 -17.33 -5.35 5.93
C ARG A 10 -16.92 -4.79 4.59
N LEU A 11 -17.85 -4.87 3.64
CA LEU A 11 -17.64 -4.39 2.29
C LEU A 11 -17.74 -2.86 2.22
N SER A 12 -16.96 -2.26 1.33
CA SER A 12 -17.06 -0.82 1.03
C SER A 12 -18.48 -0.45 0.57
N PRO A 13 -19.00 0.73 0.95
CA PRO A 13 -20.25 1.27 0.43
C PRO A 13 -20.29 1.30 -1.09
N ASP A 14 -19.20 1.69 -1.74
CA ASP A 14 -19.06 1.70 -3.21
C ASP A 14 -19.38 0.34 -3.87
N LEU A 15 -19.13 -0.75 -3.16
CA LEU A 15 -19.42 -2.10 -3.63
C LEU A 15 -20.87 -2.49 -3.30
N THR A 16 -21.38 -2.12 -2.12
CA THR A 16 -22.69 -2.55 -1.65
C THR A 16 -23.84 -1.87 -2.39
N THR A 17 -23.62 -0.68 -2.94
CA THR A 17 -24.61 0.08 -3.74
C THR A 17 -24.75 -0.40 -5.18
N LYS A 18 -23.86 -1.27 -5.67
CA LYS A 18 -23.90 -1.80 -7.03
C LYS A 18 -25.09 -2.76 -7.24
N ALA A 19 -25.59 -2.81 -8.47
CA ALA A 19 -26.60 -3.78 -8.89
C ALA A 19 -26.15 -5.22 -8.60
N ARG A 20 -27.10 -6.13 -8.32
CA ARG A 20 -26.85 -7.50 -7.82
C ARG A 20 -25.80 -8.28 -8.63
N ARG A 21 -25.84 -8.20 -9.98
CA ARG A 21 -24.89 -8.89 -10.87
C ARG A 21 -23.49 -8.33 -10.74
N THR A 22 -23.35 -7.00 -10.77
CA THR A 22 -22.07 -6.29 -10.60
C THR A 22 -21.50 -6.53 -9.24
N ARG A 23 -22.31 -6.42 -8.18
CA ARG A 23 -21.89 -6.68 -6.80
C ARG A 23 -21.34 -8.10 -6.64
N ARG A 24 -21.96 -9.12 -7.22
CA ARG A 24 -21.45 -10.51 -7.19
C ARG A 24 -20.09 -10.62 -7.88
N ARG A 25 -19.89 -9.99 -9.04
CA ARG A 25 -18.62 -9.94 -9.76
C ARG A 25 -17.54 -9.30 -8.89
N PHE A 26 -17.84 -8.16 -8.27
CA PHE A 26 -16.92 -7.42 -7.44
C PHE A 26 -16.55 -8.16 -6.15
N GLN A 27 -17.52 -8.79 -5.50
CA GLN A 27 -17.24 -9.63 -4.33
C GLN A 27 -16.36 -10.84 -4.68
N LYS A 28 -16.58 -11.49 -5.83
CA LYS A 28 -15.73 -12.58 -6.30
C LYS A 28 -14.29 -12.10 -6.50
N ARG A 29 -14.11 -10.91 -7.08
CA ARG A 29 -12.78 -10.31 -7.25
C ARG A 29 -12.15 -9.97 -5.90
N LEU A 30 -12.90 -9.37 -4.98
CA LEU A 30 -12.42 -9.06 -3.62
C LEU A 30 -11.94 -10.32 -2.89
N VAL A 31 -12.68 -11.43 -2.98
CA VAL A 31 -12.26 -12.70 -2.39
C VAL A 31 -10.94 -13.21 -2.99
N LYS A 32 -10.74 -13.05 -4.30
CA LYS A 32 -9.46 -13.37 -4.95
C LYS A 32 -8.33 -12.51 -4.37
N ASN A 33 -8.55 -11.20 -4.27
CA ASN A 33 -7.56 -10.26 -3.77
C ASN A 33 -7.22 -10.55 -2.28
N LEU A 34 -8.22 -10.85 -1.46
CA LEU A 34 -8.02 -11.28 -0.06
C LEU A 34 -7.21 -12.56 0.07
N ARG A 35 -7.45 -13.55 -0.81
CA ARG A 35 -6.65 -14.79 -0.82
C ARG A 35 -5.19 -14.51 -1.11
N GLU A 36 -4.90 -13.68 -2.09
CA GLU A 36 -3.52 -13.33 -2.43
C GLU A 36 -2.86 -12.54 -1.31
N ALA A 37 -3.57 -11.57 -0.72
CA ALA A 37 -3.07 -10.80 0.41
C ALA A 37 -2.70 -11.68 1.61
N LEU A 38 -3.47 -12.73 1.88
CA LEU A 38 -3.24 -13.65 3.01
C LEU A 38 -2.20 -14.74 2.69
N SER A 39 -2.12 -15.18 1.43
CA SER A 39 -1.15 -16.20 1.04
C SER A 39 0.30 -15.76 1.25
N GLY A 40 0.59 -14.46 1.14
CA GLY A 40 1.91 -13.89 1.36
C GLY A 40 2.39 -13.96 2.82
N PHE A 41 1.49 -14.15 3.80
CA PHE A 41 1.85 -14.26 5.21
C PHE A 41 2.25 -15.67 5.66
N GLY A 42 1.90 -16.70 4.87
CA GLY A 42 1.96 -18.10 5.33
C GLY A 42 0.86 -18.44 6.35
N GLY A 43 0.86 -19.67 6.85
CA GLY A 43 -0.17 -20.17 7.76
C GLY A 43 -1.50 -20.49 7.06
N GLN A 44 -2.42 -21.03 7.85
CA GLN A 44 -3.73 -21.43 7.34
C GLN A 44 -4.71 -20.27 7.33
N TYR A 45 -5.53 -20.22 6.29
CA TYR A 45 -6.65 -19.29 6.22
C TYR A 45 -7.84 -19.89 5.45
N TYR A 46 -9.05 -19.47 5.83
CA TYR A 46 -10.30 -19.85 5.17
C TYR A 46 -11.17 -18.62 4.95
N ILE A 47 -11.77 -18.50 3.77
CA ILE A 47 -12.62 -17.36 3.41
C ILE A 47 -14.01 -17.85 3.04
N ARG A 48 -15.03 -17.40 3.79
CA ARG A 48 -16.45 -17.64 3.52
C ARG A 48 -17.11 -16.35 3.09
N ASN A 49 -17.54 -16.30 1.83
CA ASN A 49 -18.22 -15.14 1.26
C ASN A 49 -19.73 -15.26 1.45
N LYS A 50 -20.35 -14.35 2.17
CA LYS A 50 -21.80 -14.16 2.28
C LYS A 50 -22.19 -12.86 1.56
N TRP A 51 -23.49 -12.65 1.34
CA TRP A 51 -23.96 -11.51 0.56
C TRP A 51 -23.52 -10.14 1.07
N ASP A 52 -23.47 -9.96 2.37
CA ASP A 52 -23.22 -8.67 3.03
C ASP A 52 -21.95 -8.65 3.88
N ARG A 53 -21.30 -9.79 4.02
CA ARG A 53 -20.07 -9.98 4.82
C ARG A 53 -19.15 -11.03 4.20
N ILE A 54 -17.87 -10.81 4.41
CA ILE A 54 -16.87 -11.86 4.21
C ILE A 54 -16.34 -12.25 5.58
N TYR A 55 -16.31 -13.54 5.85
CA TYR A 55 -15.74 -14.12 7.07
C TYR A 55 -14.40 -14.71 6.71
N VAL A 56 -13.38 -14.32 7.44
CA VAL A 56 -12.01 -14.81 7.25
C VAL A 56 -11.55 -15.45 8.54
N GLN A 57 -11.16 -16.71 8.49
CA GLN A 57 -10.40 -17.35 9.55
C GLN A 57 -8.94 -17.34 9.11
N ALA A 58 -8.01 -16.87 9.95
CA ALA A 58 -6.60 -16.79 9.60
C ALA A 58 -5.74 -16.92 10.84
N GLU A 59 -4.66 -17.67 10.70
CA GLU A 59 -3.73 -18.01 11.77
C GLU A 59 -2.80 -16.83 12.13
N HIS A 60 -2.34 -16.08 11.11
CA HIS A 60 -1.35 -15.05 11.31
C HIS A 60 -1.92 -13.82 12.07
N PRO A 61 -1.27 -13.35 13.13
CA PRO A 61 -1.77 -12.24 13.97
C PRO A 61 -1.98 -10.93 13.20
N GLY A 62 -1.15 -10.62 12.20
CA GLY A 62 -1.27 -9.44 11.34
C GLY A 62 -2.38 -9.50 10.28
N SER A 63 -3.21 -10.57 10.29
CA SER A 63 -4.25 -10.76 9.26
C SER A 63 -5.30 -9.65 9.25
N ALA A 64 -5.66 -9.07 10.39
CA ALA A 64 -6.62 -7.97 10.45
C ALA A 64 -6.13 -6.77 9.62
N HIS A 65 -4.91 -6.34 9.86
CA HIS A 65 -4.28 -5.22 9.17
C HIS A 65 -4.14 -5.50 7.65
N ARG A 66 -3.66 -6.70 7.30
CA ARG A 66 -3.53 -7.08 5.88
C ARG A 66 -4.88 -7.10 5.16
N ILE A 67 -5.94 -7.62 5.80
CA ILE A 67 -7.30 -7.60 5.26
C ILE A 67 -7.81 -6.17 5.10
N ALA A 68 -7.56 -5.30 6.09
CA ALA A 68 -7.95 -3.90 6.05
C ALA A 68 -7.28 -3.13 4.90
N GLY A 69 -6.04 -3.49 4.53
CA GLY A 69 -5.29 -2.94 3.39
C GLY A 69 -5.81 -3.36 2.01
N VAL A 70 -6.76 -4.29 1.90
CA VAL A 70 -7.29 -4.73 0.60
C VAL A 70 -8.40 -3.80 0.11
N PHE A 71 -8.26 -3.23 -1.08
CA PHE A 71 -9.28 -2.37 -1.68
C PHE A 71 -10.62 -3.07 -1.82
N GLY A 72 -11.68 -2.39 -1.40
CA GLY A 72 -13.04 -2.93 -1.30
C GLY A 72 -13.46 -3.31 0.12
N VAL A 73 -12.52 -3.30 1.09
CA VAL A 73 -12.79 -3.54 2.51
C VAL A 73 -13.06 -2.21 3.22
N ALA A 74 -14.23 -2.08 3.85
CA ALA A 74 -14.56 -0.89 4.66
C ALA A 74 -14.06 -0.99 6.11
N SER A 75 -14.05 -2.18 6.68
CA SER A 75 -13.48 -2.43 8.01
C SER A 75 -13.40 -3.91 8.34
N VAL A 76 -12.54 -4.21 9.30
CA VAL A 76 -12.31 -5.54 9.85
C VAL A 76 -12.56 -5.51 11.35
N SER A 77 -13.15 -6.58 11.89
CA SER A 77 -13.23 -6.81 13.35
C SER A 77 -12.82 -8.23 13.65
N ARG A 78 -11.90 -8.40 14.58
CA ARG A 78 -11.63 -9.73 15.16
C ARG A 78 -12.82 -10.11 16.03
N VAL A 79 -13.34 -11.31 15.84
CA VAL A 79 -14.48 -11.84 16.61
C VAL A 79 -13.94 -12.48 17.87
N ASP A 80 -14.46 -12.03 19.03
CA ASP A 80 -14.10 -12.56 20.34
C ASP A 80 -14.93 -13.81 20.68
N ALA A 81 -16.23 -13.84 20.26
CA ALA A 81 -17.09 -15.01 20.38
C ALA A 81 -18.06 -15.12 19.21
N ARG A 82 -18.33 -16.38 18.81
CA ARG A 82 -19.36 -16.77 17.86
C ARG A 82 -20.31 -17.76 18.55
N LEU A 83 -21.60 -17.48 18.56
CA LEU A 83 -22.61 -18.24 19.27
C LEU A 83 -23.94 -18.26 18.52
N PRO A 84 -24.91 -19.09 18.91
CA PRO A 84 -26.28 -19.04 18.40
C PRO A 84 -26.91 -17.66 18.63
N PRO A 85 -27.88 -17.23 17.81
CA PRO A 85 -28.54 -15.94 17.95
C PRO A 85 -29.62 -15.98 19.05
N ASP A 86 -29.18 -16.27 20.28
CA ASP A 86 -29.95 -16.35 21.48
C ASP A 86 -29.57 -15.20 22.44
N LEU A 87 -30.60 -14.45 22.93
CA LEU A 87 -30.36 -13.23 23.68
C LEU A 87 -29.71 -13.51 25.06
N GLU A 88 -30.11 -14.56 25.73
CA GLU A 88 -29.58 -14.91 27.07
C GLU A 88 -28.12 -15.32 26.95
N GLN A 89 -27.78 -16.14 25.94
CA GLN A 89 -26.39 -16.54 25.68
C GLN A 89 -25.52 -15.35 25.24
N ILE A 90 -26.05 -14.43 24.42
CA ILE A 90 -25.36 -13.20 24.01
C ILE A 90 -25.00 -12.36 25.23
N VAL A 91 -25.94 -12.20 26.15
CA VAL A 91 -25.74 -11.41 27.38
C VAL A 91 -24.74 -12.10 28.30
N ALA A 92 -24.92 -13.40 28.58
CA ALA A 92 -24.04 -14.16 29.47
C ALA A 92 -22.57 -14.18 28.97
N VAL A 93 -22.37 -14.55 27.72
CA VAL A 93 -21.02 -14.59 27.12
C VAL A 93 -20.42 -13.21 26.98
N GLY A 94 -21.23 -12.21 26.60
CA GLY A 94 -20.79 -10.82 26.51
C GLY A 94 -20.39 -10.23 27.88
N HIS A 95 -21.12 -10.53 28.93
CA HIS A 95 -20.76 -10.16 30.29
C HIS A 95 -19.40 -10.74 30.68
N ASP A 96 -19.21 -12.06 30.49
CA ASP A 96 -17.99 -12.74 30.92
C ASP A 96 -16.74 -12.27 30.13
N LEU A 97 -16.88 -12.01 28.83
CA LEU A 97 -15.79 -11.53 27.99
C LEU A 97 -15.39 -10.09 28.25
N TYR A 98 -16.38 -9.22 28.62
CA TYR A 98 -16.12 -7.78 28.58
C TYR A 98 -16.13 -7.09 29.92
N ARG A 99 -16.58 -7.72 31.00
CA ARG A 99 -16.61 -7.13 32.37
C ARG A 99 -15.27 -6.57 32.82
N GLU A 100 -14.17 -7.29 32.59
CA GLU A 100 -12.82 -6.82 32.96
C GLU A 100 -12.34 -5.71 32.05
N ARG A 101 -12.64 -5.81 30.74
CA ARG A 101 -12.24 -4.82 29.73
C ARG A 101 -12.96 -3.48 29.95
N VAL A 102 -14.22 -3.51 30.33
CA VAL A 102 -15.01 -2.32 30.65
C VAL A 102 -14.41 -1.61 31.87
N GLY A 103 -14.16 -2.33 32.96
CA GLY A 103 -13.47 -1.83 34.18
C GLY A 103 -14.10 -0.58 34.81
N ARG A 104 -13.92 -0.40 36.12
CA ARG A 104 -14.60 0.64 36.91
C ARG A 104 -14.30 2.10 36.55
N HIS A 105 -13.25 2.36 35.81
CA HIS A 105 -12.81 3.72 35.42
C HIS A 105 -12.91 4.01 33.95
N ARG A 106 -13.58 3.14 33.17
CA ARG A 106 -13.75 3.31 31.74
C ARG A 106 -15.20 3.56 31.39
N THR A 107 -15.40 4.36 30.36
CA THR A 107 -16.71 4.51 29.73
C THR A 107 -16.90 3.44 28.67
N PHE A 108 -18.15 3.01 28.46
CA PHE A 108 -18.45 2.01 27.46
C PHE A 108 -19.80 2.25 26.77
N ALA A 109 -19.94 1.67 25.58
CA ALA A 109 -21.22 1.54 24.89
C ALA A 109 -21.39 0.12 24.33
N VAL A 110 -22.64 -0.37 24.33
CA VAL A 110 -23.02 -1.57 23.59
C VAL A 110 -23.69 -1.15 22.29
N ARG A 111 -23.19 -1.65 21.16
CA ARG A 111 -23.71 -1.39 19.82
C ARG A 111 -24.15 -2.70 19.18
N ALA A 112 -25.44 -2.90 18.97
CA ALA A 112 -25.97 -4.10 18.34
C ALA A 112 -26.54 -3.81 16.96
N ARG A 113 -26.32 -4.73 16.02
CA ARG A 113 -26.96 -4.78 14.72
C ARG A 113 -27.58 -6.15 14.50
N ARG A 114 -28.81 -6.18 14.03
CA ARG A 114 -29.53 -7.43 13.78
C ARG A 114 -30.04 -7.48 12.35
N SER A 115 -29.89 -8.64 11.73
CA SER A 115 -30.57 -9.03 10.49
C SER A 115 -31.07 -10.46 10.65
N GLY A 116 -32.25 -10.74 10.08
CA GLY A 116 -32.94 -12.01 10.25
C GLY A 116 -34.15 -11.89 11.16
N ARG A 117 -34.86 -13.01 11.36
CA ARG A 117 -36.08 -13.10 12.16
C ARG A 117 -35.76 -13.73 13.52
N HIS A 118 -35.80 -12.91 14.57
CA HIS A 118 -35.57 -13.31 15.95
C HIS A 118 -36.64 -12.74 16.85
N HIS A 119 -36.86 -13.34 18.01
CA HIS A 119 -37.86 -12.87 19.01
C HIS A 119 -37.40 -11.61 19.75
N PHE A 120 -36.19 -11.10 19.50
CA PHE A 120 -35.61 -9.91 20.13
C PHE A 120 -35.06 -8.95 19.08
N GLY A 121 -34.95 -7.67 19.42
CA GLY A 121 -34.38 -6.62 18.59
C GLY A 121 -32.91 -6.27 18.94
N SER A 122 -32.26 -5.46 18.12
CA SER A 122 -30.94 -4.93 18.44
C SER A 122 -30.96 -4.05 19.70
N ARG A 123 -32.09 -3.39 20.00
CA ARG A 123 -32.28 -2.58 21.19
C ARG A 123 -32.28 -3.45 22.46
N ASP A 124 -32.91 -4.62 22.42
CA ASP A 124 -32.95 -5.54 23.55
C ASP A 124 -31.56 -6.03 23.93
N VAL A 125 -30.72 -6.35 22.91
CA VAL A 125 -29.30 -6.69 23.11
C VAL A 125 -28.54 -5.53 23.75
N CYS A 126 -28.72 -4.29 23.26
CA CYS A 126 -28.05 -3.13 23.84
C CYS A 126 -28.47 -2.89 25.32
N ILE A 127 -29.74 -3.02 25.61
CA ILE A 127 -30.28 -2.79 26.99
C ILE A 127 -29.78 -3.89 27.93
N GLN A 128 -29.96 -5.17 27.58
CA GLN A 128 -29.66 -6.26 28.51
C GLN A 128 -28.16 -6.46 28.74
N LEU A 129 -27.35 -6.44 27.66
CA LEU A 129 -25.90 -6.52 27.77
C LEU A 129 -25.33 -5.26 28.43
N GLY A 130 -25.89 -4.07 28.12
CA GLY A 130 -25.52 -2.81 28.75
C GLY A 130 -25.79 -2.84 30.25
N ALA A 131 -26.96 -3.32 30.67
CA ALA A 131 -27.32 -3.48 32.07
C ALA A 131 -26.41 -4.48 32.81
N ALA A 132 -26.05 -5.60 32.16
CA ALA A 132 -25.13 -6.59 32.71
C ALA A 132 -23.69 -6.04 32.89
N LEU A 133 -23.23 -5.11 32.04
CA LEU A 133 -21.91 -4.49 32.11
C LEU A 133 -21.88 -3.21 32.98
N ASN A 134 -23.02 -2.60 33.27
CA ASN A 134 -23.10 -1.34 34.01
C ASN A 134 -22.46 -1.36 35.43
N PRO A 135 -22.41 -2.49 36.16
CA PRO A 135 -21.70 -2.56 37.44
C PRO A 135 -20.18 -2.36 37.33
N TYR A 136 -19.61 -2.52 36.14
CA TYR A 136 -18.16 -2.50 35.90
C TYR A 136 -17.66 -1.19 35.26
N GLY A 137 -18.54 -0.38 34.67
CA GLY A 137 -18.15 0.87 34.00
C GLY A 137 -19.33 1.82 33.80
N THR A 138 -19.06 3.01 33.33
CA THR A 138 -20.07 4.05 33.08
C THR A 138 -20.47 4.02 31.58
N VAL A 139 -21.79 4.07 31.33
CA VAL A 139 -22.29 4.13 29.96
C VAL A 139 -22.04 5.52 29.34
N ASP A 140 -21.36 5.57 28.22
CA ASP A 140 -21.21 6.75 27.38
C ASP A 140 -21.57 6.37 25.94
N LEU A 141 -22.62 6.97 25.40
CA LEU A 141 -23.09 6.66 24.05
C LEU A 141 -22.41 7.52 22.97
N ASP A 142 -21.74 8.60 23.34
CA ASP A 142 -21.17 9.55 22.40
C ASP A 142 -19.67 9.28 22.16
N ALA A 143 -18.88 9.15 23.21
CA ALA A 143 -17.45 8.97 23.17
C ALA A 143 -16.94 7.85 24.12
N PRO A 144 -17.40 6.60 23.96
CA PRO A 144 -17.01 5.50 24.84
C PRO A 144 -15.56 5.09 24.64
N ASP A 145 -14.83 4.82 25.74
CA ASP A 145 -13.49 4.21 25.68
C ASP A 145 -13.54 2.78 25.14
N VAL A 146 -14.62 2.04 25.45
CA VAL A 146 -14.82 0.68 24.99
C VAL A 146 -16.16 0.54 24.27
N THR A 147 -16.14 0.14 23.02
CA THR A 147 -17.35 -0.21 22.26
C THR A 147 -17.48 -1.73 22.18
N VAL A 148 -18.43 -2.31 22.90
CA VAL A 148 -18.83 -3.71 22.75
C VAL A 148 -19.82 -3.80 21.60
N SER A 149 -19.47 -4.55 20.59
CA SER A 149 -20.25 -4.70 19.36
C SER A 149 -20.86 -6.10 19.28
N VAL A 150 -22.15 -6.17 18.95
CA VAL A 150 -22.86 -7.43 18.71
C VAL A 150 -23.49 -7.40 17.32
N GLU A 151 -23.15 -8.36 16.48
CA GLU A 151 -23.75 -8.51 15.15
C GLU A 151 -24.53 -9.83 15.08
N VAL A 152 -25.89 -9.73 15.11
CA VAL A 152 -26.80 -10.88 15.07
C VAL A 152 -27.23 -11.12 13.63
N ARG A 153 -27.06 -12.36 13.16
CA ARG A 153 -27.44 -12.89 11.86
C ARG A 153 -28.48 -14.00 12.02
N GLU A 154 -29.04 -14.49 10.92
CA GLU A 154 -30.09 -15.52 10.93
C GLU A 154 -29.75 -16.72 11.83
N GLU A 155 -28.51 -17.24 11.73
CA GLU A 155 -28.07 -18.46 12.39
C GLU A 155 -26.98 -18.25 13.45
N GLU A 156 -26.41 -17.06 13.54
CA GLU A 156 -25.18 -16.80 14.32
C GLU A 156 -25.19 -15.40 14.91
N ALA A 157 -24.60 -15.24 16.08
CA ALA A 157 -24.27 -13.96 16.68
C ALA A 157 -22.74 -13.85 16.85
N PHE A 158 -22.22 -12.65 16.65
CA PHE A 158 -20.80 -12.34 16.75
C PHE A 158 -20.60 -11.20 17.74
N LEU A 159 -19.73 -11.44 18.73
CA LEU A 159 -19.32 -10.46 19.72
C LEU A 159 -17.88 -10.03 19.40
N PHE A 160 -17.62 -8.73 19.45
CA PHE A 160 -16.29 -8.19 19.21
C PHE A 160 -16.14 -6.78 19.82
N CYS A 161 -14.91 -6.47 20.23
CA CYS A 161 -14.48 -5.11 20.56
C CYS A 161 -13.44 -4.66 19.58
N GLY A 162 -13.60 -3.45 19.08
CA GLY A 162 -12.68 -2.86 18.12
C GLY A 162 -13.10 -3.09 16.67
N ARG A 163 -12.72 -2.12 15.89
CA ARG A 163 -12.98 -2.09 14.46
C ARG A 163 -11.82 -1.40 13.77
N GLU A 164 -11.05 -2.14 13.03
CA GLU A 164 -9.99 -1.60 12.18
C GLU A 164 -10.60 -1.03 10.90
N ALA A 165 -10.30 0.22 10.60
CA ALA A 165 -10.76 0.86 9.38
C ALA A 165 -10.05 0.25 8.16
N GLY A 166 -10.82 -0.09 7.13
CA GLY A 166 -10.25 -0.54 5.86
C GLY A 166 -10.06 0.63 4.89
N VAL A 167 -9.22 0.41 3.90
CA VAL A 167 -8.89 1.42 2.86
C VAL A 167 -10.08 1.78 1.96
N GLY A 168 -11.16 1.02 1.99
CA GLY A 168 -12.36 1.28 1.20
C GLY A 168 -12.16 1.09 -0.30
N GLY A 169 -12.88 1.87 -1.09
CA GLY A 169 -12.79 1.85 -2.55
C GLY A 169 -13.44 0.64 -3.21
N LEU A 170 -13.00 0.30 -4.41
CA LEU A 170 -13.45 -0.84 -5.21
C LEU A 170 -12.38 -1.94 -5.25
N PRO A 171 -12.76 -3.22 -5.36
CA PRO A 171 -11.78 -4.30 -5.51
C PRO A 171 -10.88 -4.06 -6.72
N LEU A 172 -9.57 -4.16 -6.54
CA LEU A 172 -8.61 -4.00 -7.62
C LEU A 172 -8.91 -4.92 -8.81
N GLY A 173 -8.86 -4.39 -10.02
CA GLY A 173 -9.08 -5.11 -11.27
C GLY A 173 -10.55 -5.31 -11.67
N VAL A 174 -11.47 -4.46 -11.18
CA VAL A 174 -12.89 -4.48 -11.60
C VAL A 174 -13.24 -3.40 -12.63
N GLU A 175 -12.41 -2.36 -12.77
CA GLU A 175 -12.66 -1.19 -13.62
C GLU A 175 -11.63 -1.04 -14.77
N GLY A 176 -11.14 -2.15 -15.32
CA GLY A 176 -10.23 -2.14 -16.46
C GLY A 176 -8.77 -1.93 -16.09
N LYS A 177 -7.95 -1.62 -17.09
CA LYS A 177 -6.49 -1.44 -16.98
C LYS A 177 -6.06 -0.09 -17.54
N ALA A 178 -5.10 0.54 -16.88
CA ALA A 178 -4.43 1.75 -17.37
C ALA A 178 -2.90 1.62 -17.24
N VAL A 179 -2.17 2.48 -17.92
CA VAL A 179 -0.74 2.69 -17.66
C VAL A 179 -0.56 3.95 -16.83
N CYS A 180 0.35 3.91 -15.86
CA CYS A 180 0.71 5.07 -15.06
C CYS A 180 2.12 5.53 -15.41
N LEU A 181 2.26 6.79 -15.87
CA LEU A 181 3.56 7.43 -15.98
C LEU A 181 4.11 7.66 -14.57
N ILE A 182 5.25 7.05 -14.26
CA ILE A 182 5.86 7.05 -12.94
C ILE A 182 7.23 7.73 -12.97
N SER A 183 7.49 8.59 -12.00
CA SER A 183 8.79 9.29 -11.88
C SER A 183 9.53 8.96 -10.57
N GLY A 184 8.89 8.23 -9.67
CA GLY A 184 9.44 7.93 -8.34
C GLY A 184 9.32 9.06 -7.32
N GLY A 185 8.97 10.28 -7.71
CA GLY A 185 8.62 11.38 -6.80
C GLY A 185 7.32 11.13 -6.04
N PHE A 186 6.89 12.08 -5.20
CA PHE A 186 5.70 11.92 -4.35
C PHE A 186 4.39 11.79 -5.13
N ASP A 187 4.25 12.51 -6.24
CA ASP A 187 2.97 12.72 -6.91
C ASP A 187 2.49 11.46 -7.66
N SER A 188 3.35 10.88 -8.49
CA SER A 188 2.95 9.78 -9.35
C SER A 188 2.57 8.49 -8.59
N PRO A 189 3.22 8.09 -7.47
CA PRO A 189 2.78 6.95 -6.67
C PRO A 189 1.43 7.19 -5.98
N VAL A 190 1.17 8.41 -5.50
CA VAL A 190 -0.11 8.78 -4.89
C VAL A 190 -1.23 8.77 -5.93
N ALA A 191 -0.97 9.30 -7.13
CA ALA A 191 -1.91 9.22 -8.25
C ALA A 191 -2.25 7.76 -8.60
N ALA A 192 -1.22 6.90 -8.68
CA ALA A 192 -1.38 5.48 -8.92
C ALA A 192 -2.24 4.82 -7.82
N TRP A 193 -1.95 5.07 -6.54
CA TRP A 193 -2.72 4.52 -5.42
C TRP A 193 -4.19 4.94 -5.46
N LEU A 194 -4.50 6.20 -5.82
CA LEU A 194 -5.87 6.66 -5.99
C LEU A 194 -6.61 5.89 -7.09
N ALA A 195 -5.95 5.56 -8.20
CA ALA A 195 -6.55 4.76 -9.27
C ALA A 195 -6.73 3.28 -8.86
N LEU A 196 -5.72 2.67 -8.22
CA LEU A 196 -5.82 1.32 -7.65
C LEU A 196 -7.01 1.22 -6.69
N ARG A 197 -7.21 2.22 -5.83
CA ARG A 197 -8.34 2.30 -4.90
C ARG A 197 -9.69 2.40 -5.62
N ARG A 198 -9.73 2.89 -6.86
CA ARG A 198 -10.95 2.88 -7.71
C ARG A 198 -11.11 1.60 -8.52
N GLY A 199 -10.27 0.59 -8.29
CA GLY A 199 -10.39 -0.73 -8.90
C GLY A 199 -9.71 -0.86 -10.27
N VAL A 200 -8.91 0.13 -10.68
CA VAL A 200 -8.15 0.11 -11.94
C VAL A 200 -6.86 -0.66 -11.75
N SER A 201 -6.61 -1.67 -12.58
CA SER A 201 -5.32 -2.36 -12.68
C SER A 201 -4.30 -1.45 -13.35
N LEU A 202 -3.06 -1.42 -12.85
CA LEU A 202 -2.02 -0.57 -13.41
C LEU A 202 -0.78 -1.37 -13.83
N ASP A 203 -0.24 -1.04 -15.01
CA ASP A 203 1.18 -1.17 -15.30
C ASP A 203 1.82 0.22 -15.29
N TYR A 204 3.11 0.29 -15.03
CA TYR A 204 3.85 1.53 -14.88
C TYR A 204 4.77 1.74 -16.08
N VAL A 205 4.87 2.99 -16.55
CA VAL A 205 5.81 3.39 -17.61
C VAL A 205 6.76 4.42 -17.04
N PHE A 206 8.03 4.11 -17.03
CA PHE A 206 9.11 4.97 -16.60
C PHE A 206 9.98 5.36 -17.80
N CYS A 207 9.99 6.64 -18.14
CA CYS A 207 10.90 7.21 -19.13
C CYS A 207 12.22 7.55 -18.42
N ASN A 208 13.22 6.71 -18.56
CA ASN A 208 14.49 6.82 -17.85
C ASN A 208 15.39 7.87 -18.52
N LEU A 209 15.71 8.93 -17.77
CA LEU A 209 16.57 10.05 -18.21
C LEU A 209 17.95 10.03 -17.52
N ALA A 210 18.17 9.15 -16.54
CA ALA A 210 19.27 9.28 -15.59
C ALA A 210 19.99 7.95 -15.27
N GLY A 211 19.73 6.90 -16.05
CA GLY A 211 20.43 5.62 -15.94
C GLY A 211 19.98 4.71 -14.79
N ASP A 212 20.77 3.67 -14.53
CA ASP A 212 20.37 2.51 -13.71
C ASP A 212 20.08 2.84 -12.25
N ALA A 213 20.80 3.77 -11.64
CA ALA A 213 20.57 4.15 -10.25
C ALA A 213 19.19 4.80 -10.06
N TYR A 214 18.76 5.60 -11.02
CA TYR A 214 17.45 6.23 -11.00
C TYR A 214 16.34 5.21 -11.25
N GLU A 215 16.59 4.25 -12.15
CA GLU A 215 15.68 3.12 -12.37
C GLU A 215 15.43 2.32 -11.10
N ARG A 216 16.48 1.94 -10.38
CA ARG A 216 16.33 1.21 -9.09
C ARG A 216 15.53 1.98 -8.07
N MET A 217 15.68 3.30 -7.99
CA MET A 217 14.86 4.14 -7.11
C MET A 217 13.39 4.12 -7.51
N VAL A 218 13.07 4.26 -8.79
CA VAL A 218 11.69 4.21 -9.30
C VAL A 218 11.09 2.81 -9.13
N ALA A 219 11.87 1.76 -9.41
CA ALA A 219 11.47 0.38 -9.18
C ALA A 219 11.16 0.11 -7.71
N SER A 220 11.94 0.69 -6.77
CA SER A 220 11.69 0.57 -5.32
C SER A 220 10.37 1.20 -4.91
N VAL A 221 10.04 2.38 -5.43
CA VAL A 221 8.76 3.07 -5.16
C VAL A 221 7.58 2.27 -5.72
N THR A 222 7.69 1.79 -6.96
CA THR A 222 6.63 0.99 -7.59
C THR A 222 6.48 -0.39 -6.95
N LYS A 223 7.56 -0.95 -6.42
CA LYS A 223 7.53 -2.20 -5.64
C LYS A 223 6.66 -2.09 -4.39
N VAL A 224 6.69 -0.96 -3.69
CA VAL A 224 5.77 -0.72 -2.55
C VAL A 224 4.32 -0.78 -3.01
N LEU A 225 3.98 -0.15 -4.14
CA LEU A 225 2.63 -0.20 -4.69
C LEU A 225 2.22 -1.62 -5.09
N ALA A 226 3.16 -2.39 -5.64
CA ALA A 226 2.92 -3.77 -6.02
C ALA A 226 2.66 -4.67 -4.80
N ASP A 227 3.51 -4.60 -3.77
CA ASP A 227 3.48 -5.52 -2.64
C ASP A 227 2.38 -5.21 -1.63
N GLU A 228 2.12 -3.91 -1.38
CA GLU A 228 1.19 -3.51 -0.32
C GLU A 228 -0.22 -3.19 -0.85
N TRP A 229 -0.35 -2.84 -2.13
CA TRP A 229 -1.61 -2.30 -2.66
C TRP A 229 -2.16 -3.01 -3.90
N SER A 230 -1.40 -3.92 -4.53
CA SER A 230 -1.83 -4.55 -5.78
C SER A 230 -2.25 -6.01 -5.63
N PHE A 231 -2.86 -6.39 -4.50
CA PHE A 231 -3.32 -7.77 -4.28
C PHE A 231 -4.36 -8.21 -5.32
N GLY A 232 -4.11 -9.35 -5.94
CA GLY A 232 -4.94 -9.90 -7.03
C GLY A 232 -4.52 -9.44 -8.41
N ASP A 233 -3.43 -8.64 -8.51
CA ASP A 233 -2.85 -8.16 -9.75
C ASP A 233 -1.33 -8.38 -9.81
N HIS A 234 -0.74 -8.33 -11.02
CA HIS A 234 0.68 -8.52 -11.28
C HIS A 234 1.21 -7.34 -12.09
N PRO A 235 1.42 -6.17 -11.44
CA PRO A 235 1.86 -4.96 -12.12
C PRO A 235 3.28 -5.11 -12.65
N ARG A 236 3.54 -4.50 -13.81
CA ARG A 236 4.85 -4.44 -14.47
C ARG A 236 5.34 -3.01 -14.54
N LEU A 237 6.65 -2.84 -14.47
CA LEU A 237 7.32 -1.57 -14.76
C LEU A 237 7.99 -1.69 -16.14
N HIS A 238 7.51 -0.90 -17.10
CA HIS A 238 8.09 -0.75 -18.42
C HIS A 238 9.10 0.40 -18.36
N VAL A 239 10.38 0.09 -18.52
CA VAL A 239 11.47 1.07 -18.47
C VAL A 239 11.89 1.38 -19.92
N VAL A 240 11.68 2.63 -20.31
CA VAL A 240 12.00 3.16 -21.64
C VAL A 240 13.21 4.07 -21.51
N ASP A 241 14.31 3.77 -22.17
CA ASP A 241 15.49 4.64 -22.23
C ASP A 241 15.21 5.87 -23.09
N PHE A 242 15.26 7.04 -22.49
CA PHE A 242 14.98 8.31 -23.15
C PHE A 242 16.26 9.09 -23.53
N ALA A 243 17.45 8.53 -23.35
CA ALA A 243 18.69 9.26 -23.59
C ALA A 243 18.76 9.83 -25.02
N ALA A 244 18.63 8.98 -26.05
CA ALA A 244 18.65 9.41 -27.44
C ALA A 244 17.49 10.35 -27.80
N VAL A 245 16.31 10.13 -27.23
CA VAL A 245 15.12 10.98 -27.45
C VAL A 245 15.34 12.39 -26.88
N VAL A 246 15.98 12.48 -25.72
CA VAL A 246 16.32 13.78 -25.09
C VAL A 246 17.40 14.51 -25.84
N ASP A 247 18.40 13.81 -26.33
CA ASP A 247 19.48 14.42 -27.12
C ASP A 247 18.94 15.01 -28.44
N ASP A 248 18.05 14.31 -29.12
CA ASP A 248 17.38 14.81 -30.34
C ASP A 248 16.48 16.03 -30.01
N LEU A 249 15.71 15.96 -28.94
CA LEU A 249 14.87 17.07 -28.47
C LEU A 249 15.72 18.32 -28.19
N ARG A 250 16.84 18.19 -27.49
CA ARG A 250 17.73 19.31 -27.17
C ARG A 250 18.35 19.94 -28.40
N ALA A 251 18.71 19.10 -29.36
CA ALA A 251 19.36 19.57 -30.62
C ALA A 251 18.40 20.31 -31.55
N LYS A 252 17.11 19.98 -31.54
CA LYS A 252 16.14 20.40 -32.56
C LYS A 252 15.03 21.32 -32.09
N THR A 253 14.88 21.54 -30.77
CA THR A 253 13.80 22.37 -30.25
C THR A 253 14.31 23.55 -29.40
N GLU A 254 13.53 24.63 -29.34
CA GLU A 254 13.85 25.75 -28.48
C GLU A 254 13.83 25.35 -27.00
N SER A 255 14.85 25.72 -26.22
CA SER A 255 15.01 25.30 -24.83
C SER A 255 13.79 25.62 -23.95
N ARG A 256 13.12 26.75 -24.18
CA ARG A 256 11.91 27.14 -23.44
C ARG A 256 10.74 26.15 -23.55
N TYR A 257 10.67 25.32 -24.61
CA TYR A 257 9.63 24.32 -24.84
C TYR A 257 10.03 22.92 -24.39
N TRP A 258 11.27 22.67 -24.02
CA TRP A 258 11.77 21.33 -23.71
C TRP A 258 10.87 20.53 -22.76
N GLN A 259 10.41 21.15 -21.66
CA GLN A 259 9.56 20.44 -20.69
C GLN A 259 8.21 20.03 -21.29
N VAL A 260 7.60 20.86 -22.12
CA VAL A 260 6.29 20.59 -22.73
C VAL A 260 6.44 19.52 -23.82
N VAL A 261 7.48 19.64 -24.66
CA VAL A 261 7.77 18.67 -25.72
C VAL A 261 8.15 17.31 -25.12
N LEU A 262 9.02 17.30 -24.09
CA LEU A 262 9.38 16.06 -23.40
C LEU A 262 8.14 15.35 -22.84
N LYS A 263 7.21 16.08 -22.22
CA LYS A 263 5.95 15.52 -21.71
C LYS A 263 5.11 14.90 -22.83
N ARG A 264 5.05 15.53 -23.99
CA ARG A 264 4.36 14.95 -25.17
C ARG A 264 5.00 13.64 -25.63
N LEU A 265 6.34 13.58 -25.67
CA LEU A 265 7.06 12.35 -26.02
C LEU A 265 6.83 11.24 -24.97
N MET A 266 6.81 11.58 -23.68
CA MET A 266 6.46 10.62 -22.61
C MET A 266 5.03 10.10 -22.77
N TYR A 267 4.07 10.95 -23.16
CA TYR A 267 2.68 10.52 -23.40
C TYR A 267 2.58 9.58 -24.59
N ARG A 268 3.29 9.88 -25.69
CA ARG A 268 3.38 8.99 -26.86
C ARG A 268 3.96 7.61 -26.48
N ALA A 269 5.03 7.59 -25.66
CA ALA A 269 5.61 6.35 -25.15
C ALA A 269 4.61 5.58 -24.28
N ALA A 270 3.94 6.26 -23.35
CA ALA A 270 2.94 5.63 -22.48
C ALA A 270 1.75 5.09 -23.28
N GLU A 271 1.28 5.85 -24.28
CA GLU A 271 0.18 5.40 -25.15
C GLU A 271 0.58 4.18 -26.00
N ALA A 272 1.78 4.17 -26.57
CA ALA A 272 2.26 3.02 -27.33
C ALA A 272 2.30 1.74 -26.45
N VAL A 273 2.81 1.85 -25.22
CA VAL A 273 2.78 0.74 -24.25
C VAL A 273 1.34 0.38 -23.89
N ALA A 274 0.47 1.36 -23.64
CA ALA A 274 -0.93 1.14 -23.28
C ALA A 274 -1.67 0.34 -24.35
N LEU A 275 -1.54 0.73 -25.60
CA LEU A 275 -2.18 0.06 -26.75
C LEU A 275 -1.68 -1.39 -26.90
N GLU A 276 -0.37 -1.61 -26.73
CA GLU A 276 0.22 -2.95 -26.83
C GLU A 276 -0.32 -3.91 -25.75
N ILE A 277 -0.49 -3.42 -24.51
CA ILE A 277 -0.96 -4.26 -23.39
C ILE A 277 -2.48 -4.24 -23.20
N GLY A 278 -3.22 -3.55 -24.07
CA GLY A 278 -4.67 -3.42 -24.01
C GLY A 278 -5.15 -2.57 -22.83
N ALA A 279 -4.38 -1.57 -22.41
CA ALA A 279 -4.83 -0.58 -21.42
C ALA A 279 -5.70 0.51 -22.09
N GLU A 280 -6.65 1.05 -21.33
CA GLU A 280 -7.70 1.92 -21.83
C GLU A 280 -7.49 3.40 -21.49
N ALA A 281 -6.46 3.71 -20.70
CA ALA A 281 -6.16 5.08 -20.26
C ALA A 281 -4.69 5.25 -19.86
N ILE A 282 -4.25 6.51 -19.85
CA ILE A 282 -2.98 6.97 -19.28
C ILE A 282 -3.28 7.67 -17.95
N LEU A 283 -2.45 7.43 -16.94
CA LEU A 283 -2.53 8.07 -15.63
C LEU A 283 -1.25 8.85 -15.36
N THR A 284 -1.38 10.06 -14.81
CA THR A 284 -0.23 10.91 -14.43
C THR A 284 -0.40 11.51 -13.04
N GLY A 285 0.71 11.85 -12.39
CA GLY A 285 0.75 12.54 -11.10
C GLY A 285 0.73 14.07 -11.22
N GLU A 286 0.32 14.63 -12.35
CA GLU A 286 0.32 16.09 -12.57
C GLU A 286 -0.79 16.79 -11.76
N ALA A 287 -0.44 17.97 -11.21
CA ALA A 287 -1.35 18.86 -10.52
C ALA A 287 -1.29 20.27 -11.14
N ILE A 288 -2.40 21.01 -11.15
CA ILE A 288 -2.44 22.35 -11.75
C ILE A 288 -1.52 23.30 -10.98
N GLY A 289 -0.65 24.01 -11.70
CA GLY A 289 0.15 25.11 -11.16
C GLY A 289 1.33 24.70 -10.29
N GLN A 290 1.64 23.40 -10.19
CA GLN A 290 2.77 22.93 -9.38
C GLN A 290 4.12 23.27 -10.02
N VAL A 291 4.24 23.13 -11.33
CA VAL A 291 5.41 23.51 -12.13
C VAL A 291 5.00 24.18 -13.44
N SER A 292 5.94 24.82 -14.12
CA SER A 292 5.68 25.59 -15.35
C SER A 292 5.00 24.80 -16.47
N SER A 293 5.26 23.50 -16.60
CA SER A 293 4.59 22.62 -17.58
C SER A 293 3.15 22.24 -17.21
N GLN A 294 2.72 22.49 -15.97
CA GLN A 294 1.41 22.06 -15.43
C GLN A 294 0.39 23.23 -15.37
N THR A 295 0.49 24.19 -16.26
CA THR A 295 -0.55 25.19 -16.50
C THR A 295 -1.63 24.65 -17.42
N LEU A 296 -2.84 25.17 -17.37
CA LEU A 296 -3.94 24.70 -18.24
C LEU A 296 -3.59 24.76 -19.73
N GLY A 297 -2.92 25.83 -20.18
CA GLY A 297 -2.47 25.97 -21.58
C GLY A 297 -1.47 24.88 -21.97
N ASN A 298 -0.48 24.63 -21.12
CA ASN A 298 0.52 23.62 -21.35
C ASN A 298 -0.07 22.20 -21.28
N LEU A 299 -0.93 21.92 -20.29
CA LEU A 299 -1.61 20.62 -20.19
C LEU A 299 -2.46 20.34 -21.43
N ARG A 300 -3.21 21.33 -21.94
CA ARG A 300 -3.95 21.23 -23.20
C ARG A 300 -3.03 20.90 -24.38
N ALA A 301 -1.86 21.55 -24.46
CA ALA A 301 -0.89 21.28 -25.51
C ALA A 301 -0.27 19.90 -25.37
N ILE A 302 -0.02 19.43 -24.14
CA ILE A 302 0.51 18.08 -23.87
C ILE A 302 -0.52 17.00 -24.23
N ASP A 303 -1.79 17.17 -23.83
CA ASP A 303 -2.86 16.20 -24.09
C ASP A 303 -3.16 16.01 -25.59
N ALA A 304 -2.88 17.01 -26.41
CA ALA A 304 -3.19 16.98 -27.84
C ALA A 304 -2.51 15.83 -28.61
N VAL A 305 -1.51 15.13 -28.04
CA VAL A 305 -0.86 13.98 -28.68
C VAL A 305 -1.41 12.63 -28.27
N ALA A 306 -2.22 12.58 -27.19
CA ALA A 306 -2.81 11.34 -26.71
C ALA A 306 -4.19 11.13 -27.32
N THR A 307 -4.47 9.91 -27.77
CA THR A 307 -5.82 9.47 -28.20
C THR A 307 -6.58 8.78 -27.08
N LEU A 308 -5.85 8.18 -26.14
CA LEU A 308 -6.42 7.63 -24.92
C LEU A 308 -6.72 8.73 -23.87
N PRO A 309 -7.77 8.56 -23.05
CA PRO A 309 -8.03 9.49 -21.96
C PRO A 309 -6.86 9.57 -20.98
N VAL A 310 -6.51 10.80 -20.57
CA VAL A 310 -5.47 11.08 -19.59
C VAL A 310 -6.10 11.47 -18.27
N PHE A 311 -5.90 10.67 -17.25
CA PHE A 311 -6.40 10.92 -15.90
C PHE A 311 -5.33 11.54 -14.99
N ARG A 312 -5.73 12.56 -14.25
CA ARG A 312 -4.90 13.30 -13.30
C ARG A 312 -5.58 13.34 -11.93
N PRO A 313 -5.46 12.26 -11.13
CA PRO A 313 -6.17 12.19 -9.85
C PRO A 313 -5.81 13.31 -8.87
N LEU A 314 -4.63 13.94 -9.04
CA LEU A 314 -4.09 14.96 -8.14
C LEU A 314 -4.39 16.40 -8.57
N LEU A 315 -5.17 16.61 -9.60
CA LEU A 315 -5.34 17.91 -10.26
C LEU A 315 -5.66 19.07 -9.28
N GLY A 316 -6.44 18.82 -8.24
CA GLY A 316 -6.88 19.81 -7.26
C GLY A 316 -6.30 19.65 -5.86
N PHE A 317 -5.27 18.81 -5.67
CA PHE A 317 -4.65 18.60 -4.36
C PHE A 317 -3.37 19.42 -4.21
N ASP A 318 -3.15 19.94 -3.01
CA ASP A 318 -1.92 20.64 -2.65
C ASP A 318 -0.78 19.65 -2.29
N LYS A 319 0.44 20.18 -2.21
CA LYS A 319 1.62 19.34 -1.97
C LYS A 319 1.65 18.71 -0.59
N SER A 320 1.12 19.40 0.43
CA SER A 320 1.06 18.88 1.79
C SER A 320 0.18 17.64 1.88
N TRP A 321 -1.01 17.69 1.28
CA TRP A 321 -1.91 16.55 1.22
C TRP A 321 -1.29 15.35 0.47
N ILE A 322 -0.56 15.63 -0.63
CA ILE A 322 0.11 14.58 -1.41
C ILE A 322 1.20 13.89 -0.57
N ILE A 323 1.99 14.66 0.20
CA ILE A 323 3.04 14.12 1.07
C ILE A 323 2.43 13.26 2.19
N GLU A 324 1.40 13.76 2.90
CA GLU A 324 0.68 12.98 3.91
C GLU A 324 0.14 11.65 3.34
N ARG A 325 -0.41 11.71 2.14
CA ARG A 325 -0.90 10.49 1.47
C ARG A 325 0.24 9.56 1.07
N ALA A 326 1.38 10.07 0.64
CA ALA A 326 2.55 9.27 0.33
C ALA A 326 3.11 8.55 1.58
N GLU A 327 3.00 9.18 2.77
CA GLU A 327 3.34 8.56 4.05
C GLU A 327 2.39 7.38 4.35
N GLU A 328 1.08 7.58 4.22
CA GLU A 328 0.09 6.50 4.41
C GLU A 328 0.26 5.35 3.41
N VAL A 329 0.62 5.65 2.18
CA VAL A 329 0.89 4.66 1.11
C VAL A 329 2.21 3.93 1.36
N GLY A 330 3.13 4.52 2.13
CA GLY A 330 4.44 3.94 2.43
C GLY A 330 5.52 4.28 1.40
N THR A 331 5.27 5.21 0.49
CA THR A 331 6.24 5.61 -0.56
C THR A 331 7.06 6.84 -0.18
N ALA A 332 6.66 7.62 0.82
CA ALA A 332 7.25 8.93 1.13
C ALA A 332 8.77 8.87 1.36
N ALA A 333 9.25 7.93 2.17
CA ALA A 333 10.68 7.81 2.48
C ALA A 333 11.54 7.47 1.25
N LEU A 334 11.00 6.69 0.32
CA LEU A 334 11.67 6.37 -0.95
C LEU A 334 11.59 7.56 -1.91
N SER A 335 10.41 8.18 -2.04
CA SER A 335 10.19 9.34 -2.92
C SER A 335 11.02 10.57 -2.52
N ALA A 336 11.25 10.78 -1.23
CA ALA A 336 12.10 11.88 -0.75
C ALA A 336 13.58 11.76 -1.20
N ARG A 337 14.01 10.56 -1.55
CA ARG A 337 15.38 10.29 -2.05
C ARG A 337 15.49 10.46 -3.56
N VAL A 338 14.38 10.30 -4.25
CA VAL A 338 14.30 10.55 -5.69
C VAL A 338 14.37 12.06 -5.90
N ARG A 339 15.56 12.60 -6.16
CA ARG A 339 15.68 13.97 -6.62
C ARG A 339 14.96 14.05 -7.96
N GLU A 340 14.03 15.01 -8.09
CA GLU A 340 13.46 15.30 -9.39
C GLU A 340 14.62 15.64 -10.34
N TYR A 341 15.00 14.66 -11.15
CA TYR A 341 16.04 14.83 -12.13
C TYR A 341 15.44 15.62 -13.30
N CYS A 342 15.38 16.94 -13.11
CA CYS A 342 15.11 17.85 -14.20
C CYS A 342 16.36 17.91 -15.09
N ALA A 343 16.64 16.82 -15.83
CA ALA A 343 17.68 16.79 -16.84
C ALA A 343 17.51 17.93 -17.89
N ILE A 344 16.34 18.52 -17.93
CA ILE A 344 15.93 19.55 -18.88
C ILE A 344 15.27 20.68 -18.12
N THR A 345 16.08 21.55 -17.51
CA THR A 345 15.58 22.80 -16.88
C THR A 345 15.96 23.97 -17.78
N PRO A 346 15.00 24.54 -18.53
CA PRO A 346 15.26 25.76 -19.28
C PRO A 346 15.39 26.96 -18.37
N GLU A 347 16.23 27.95 -18.71
CA GLU A 347 16.34 29.20 -17.95
C GLU A 347 15.01 29.97 -17.88
N ARG A 348 14.19 29.88 -18.93
CA ARG A 348 12.90 30.56 -19.05
C ARG A 348 11.85 29.64 -19.67
N PRO A 349 11.25 28.73 -18.90
CA PRO A 349 10.25 27.80 -19.42
C PRO A 349 9.00 28.54 -19.90
N VAL A 350 8.37 28.05 -20.97
CA VAL A 350 7.07 28.54 -21.40
C VAL A 350 6.00 28.14 -20.36
N THR A 351 5.22 29.12 -19.93
CA THR A 351 4.11 28.88 -18.97
C THR A 351 2.74 28.87 -19.64
N HIS A 352 2.68 29.25 -20.92
CA HIS A 352 1.46 29.21 -21.71
C HIS A 352 1.81 28.94 -23.16
N SER A 353 1.40 27.79 -23.70
CA SER A 353 1.56 27.44 -25.11
C SER A 353 0.25 26.90 -25.70
N SER A 354 0.15 26.95 -27.03
CA SER A 354 -0.92 26.30 -27.77
C SER A 354 -0.43 24.99 -28.40
N PRO A 355 -1.36 24.04 -28.67
CA PRO A 355 -1.02 22.79 -29.36
C PRO A 355 -0.24 23.02 -30.66
N GLU A 356 -0.63 24.04 -31.46
CA GLU A 356 -0.03 24.37 -32.77
C GLU A 356 1.42 24.80 -32.61
N ARG A 357 1.72 25.65 -31.61
CA ARG A 357 3.09 26.13 -31.33
C ARG A 357 3.99 24.99 -30.87
N VAL A 358 3.49 24.12 -30.02
CA VAL A 358 4.28 22.99 -29.54
C VAL A 358 4.47 21.96 -30.65
N THR A 359 3.46 21.72 -31.50
CA THR A 359 3.58 20.85 -32.67
C THR A 359 4.61 21.38 -33.65
N ALA A 360 4.71 22.70 -33.84
CA ALA A 360 5.76 23.28 -34.67
C ALA A 360 7.18 23.01 -34.14
N GLN A 361 7.35 22.89 -32.81
CA GLN A 361 8.64 22.51 -32.21
C GLN A 361 8.99 21.02 -32.42
N GLU A 362 8.01 20.19 -32.73
CA GLU A 362 8.22 18.75 -32.95
C GLU A 362 8.49 18.42 -34.43
N THR A 363 8.41 19.38 -35.36
CA THR A 363 8.45 19.11 -36.82
C THR A 363 9.74 18.38 -37.27
N ASP A 364 10.87 18.74 -36.67
CA ASP A 364 12.18 18.20 -37.01
C ASP A 364 12.63 17.03 -36.13
N LEU A 365 11.82 16.63 -35.13
CA LEU A 365 12.13 15.53 -34.24
C LEU A 365 12.08 14.18 -34.98
N ASP A 366 13.03 13.33 -34.67
CA ASP A 366 13.05 11.96 -35.18
C ASP A 366 12.25 11.02 -34.24
N LEU A 367 10.96 10.88 -34.54
CA LEU A 367 10.08 10.00 -33.77
C LEU A 367 10.45 8.50 -33.90
N SER A 368 11.32 8.12 -34.85
CA SER A 368 11.81 6.74 -34.93
C SER A 368 12.65 6.36 -33.70
N LEU A 369 13.39 7.31 -33.13
CA LEU A 369 14.12 7.12 -31.86
C LEU A 369 13.19 6.79 -30.71
N LEU A 370 12.04 7.46 -30.63
CA LEU A 370 11.02 7.15 -29.61
C LEU A 370 10.45 5.74 -29.82
N ASN A 371 10.10 5.39 -31.07
CA ASN A 371 9.55 4.07 -31.39
C ASN A 371 10.56 2.96 -31.08
N GLN A 372 11.84 3.20 -31.39
CA GLN A 372 12.92 2.27 -31.06
C GLN A 372 13.06 2.12 -29.53
N ALA A 373 13.12 3.21 -28.77
CA ALA A 373 13.21 3.19 -27.30
C ALA A 373 12.04 2.43 -26.66
N VAL A 374 10.81 2.62 -27.16
CA VAL A 374 9.65 1.86 -26.70
C VAL A 374 9.74 0.39 -27.06
N GLY A 375 10.21 0.05 -28.28
CA GLY A 375 10.38 -1.33 -28.73
C GLY A 375 11.47 -2.09 -27.97
N GLU A 376 12.55 -1.41 -27.60
CA GLU A 376 13.70 -1.96 -26.86
C GLU A 376 13.54 -1.90 -25.33
N ARG A 377 12.43 -1.34 -24.84
CA ARG A 377 12.19 -1.23 -23.40
C ARG A 377 12.30 -2.58 -22.70
N HIS A 378 12.88 -2.59 -21.53
CA HIS A 378 12.81 -3.79 -20.68
C HIS A 378 11.64 -3.70 -19.70
N VAL A 379 11.16 -4.86 -19.25
CA VAL A 379 9.95 -4.97 -18.45
C VAL A 379 10.26 -5.74 -17.17
N LEU A 380 10.06 -5.08 -16.04
CA LEU A 380 10.26 -5.66 -14.72
C LEU A 380 8.93 -6.18 -14.16
N ASP A 381 8.87 -7.44 -13.77
CA ASP A 381 7.76 -8.00 -12.98
C ASP A 381 7.97 -7.57 -11.51
N LEU A 382 7.19 -6.58 -11.07
CA LEU A 382 7.36 -5.98 -9.74
C LEU A 382 7.13 -6.96 -8.59
N ARG A 383 6.35 -8.01 -8.79
CA ARG A 383 6.16 -9.05 -7.78
C ARG A 383 7.37 -9.97 -7.61
N ARG A 384 8.13 -10.15 -8.66
CA ARG A 384 9.33 -11.01 -8.67
C ARG A 384 10.58 -10.29 -8.22
N LEU A 385 10.62 -8.98 -8.30
CA LEU A 385 11.77 -8.22 -7.81
C LEU A 385 12.02 -8.50 -6.34
N THR A 386 13.26 -8.75 -6.01
CA THR A 386 13.73 -8.92 -4.63
C THR A 386 14.47 -7.67 -4.17
N ALA A 387 14.77 -7.59 -2.88
CA ALA A 387 15.53 -6.47 -2.34
C ALA A 387 16.92 -6.36 -2.98
N ILE A 388 17.52 -7.47 -3.41
CA ILE A 388 18.84 -7.49 -4.06
C ILE A 388 18.79 -6.81 -5.43
N ASP A 389 17.69 -6.93 -6.17
CA ASP A 389 17.54 -6.33 -7.50
C ASP A 389 17.43 -4.80 -7.43
N LEU A 390 17.07 -4.26 -6.26
CA LEU A 390 16.75 -2.85 -6.06
C LEU A 390 17.83 -2.04 -5.35
N VAL A 391 18.76 -2.71 -4.64
CA VAL A 391 19.78 -2.07 -3.81
C VAL A 391 21.11 -2.82 -3.92
N GLU A 392 22.21 -2.14 -3.61
CA GLU A 392 23.55 -2.73 -3.66
C GLU A 392 23.69 -3.93 -2.71
N PRO A 393 24.29 -5.05 -3.17
CA PRO A 393 24.38 -6.30 -2.39
C PRO A 393 25.05 -6.18 -1.03
N TYR A 394 26.01 -5.25 -0.85
CA TYR A 394 26.74 -5.05 0.41
C TYR A 394 25.86 -4.52 1.56
N LEU A 395 24.64 -4.09 1.27
CA LEU A 395 23.67 -3.66 2.29
C LEU A 395 22.95 -4.81 2.96
N PHE A 396 23.13 -6.04 2.49
CA PHE A 396 22.40 -7.19 3.01
C PHE A 396 23.31 -8.13 3.78
N ILE A 397 22.76 -8.68 4.87
CA ILE A 397 23.35 -9.78 5.61
C ILE A 397 22.33 -10.91 5.80
N ASP A 398 22.79 -12.13 5.85
CA ASP A 398 22.01 -13.36 6.07
C ASP A 398 22.18 -13.96 7.48
N LYS A 399 22.98 -13.30 8.32
CA LYS A 399 23.26 -13.66 9.71
C LYS A 399 23.24 -12.41 10.55
N VAL A 400 22.80 -12.54 11.80
CA VAL A 400 22.88 -11.44 12.77
C VAL A 400 24.24 -11.45 13.43
N PRO A 401 25.06 -10.38 13.30
CA PRO A 401 26.32 -10.26 14.02
C PRO A 401 26.11 -10.27 15.53
N GLU A 402 27.12 -10.79 16.27
CA GLU A 402 27.10 -10.75 17.74
C GLU A 402 27.08 -9.30 18.25
N GLY A 403 26.22 -9.00 19.20
CA GLY A 403 26.07 -7.65 19.75
C GLY A 403 25.36 -6.64 18.83
N ALA A 404 24.85 -7.04 17.68
CA ALA A 404 24.13 -6.14 16.80
C ALA A 404 22.82 -5.66 17.41
N VAL A 405 22.51 -4.38 17.23
CA VAL A 405 21.23 -3.77 17.59
C VAL A 405 20.21 -4.06 16.48
N MET A 406 19.13 -4.76 16.84
CA MET A 406 18.09 -5.13 15.91
C MET A 406 17.00 -4.05 15.86
N LEU A 407 16.68 -3.56 14.67
CA LEU A 407 15.62 -2.57 14.47
C LEU A 407 14.48 -3.18 13.64
N ASP A 408 13.31 -3.32 14.26
CA ASP A 408 12.09 -3.76 13.58
C ASP A 408 11.39 -2.55 12.96
N CYS A 409 11.35 -2.50 11.64
CA CYS A 409 10.76 -1.40 10.89
C CYS A 409 9.34 -1.71 10.41
N ARG A 410 8.62 -2.60 11.10
CA ARG A 410 7.22 -2.95 10.78
C ARG A 410 6.23 -2.17 11.66
N SER A 411 4.94 -2.49 11.50
CA SER A 411 3.90 -1.87 12.33
C SER A 411 3.94 -2.38 13.79
N PRO A 412 3.43 -1.59 14.76
CA PRO A 412 3.34 -2.02 16.16
C PRO A 412 2.60 -3.36 16.35
N GLU A 413 1.58 -3.62 15.54
CA GLU A 413 0.81 -4.87 15.58
C GLU A 413 1.65 -6.05 15.11
N GLN A 414 2.44 -5.87 14.06
CA GLN A 414 3.35 -6.90 13.53
C GLN A 414 4.50 -7.16 14.51
N TYR A 415 5.04 -6.12 15.13
CA TYR A 415 6.05 -6.23 16.17
C TYR A 415 5.51 -6.99 17.39
N SER A 416 4.32 -6.66 17.88
CA SER A 416 3.68 -7.33 19.01
C SER A 416 3.40 -8.81 18.74
N ALA A 417 3.13 -9.14 17.47
CA ALA A 417 2.87 -10.52 17.06
C ALA A 417 4.11 -11.41 17.08
N TRP A 418 5.23 -10.89 16.61
CA TRP A 418 6.55 -11.49 16.69
C TRP A 418 7.60 -10.44 16.36
N HIS A 419 8.66 -10.40 17.14
CA HIS A 419 9.87 -9.65 16.83
C HIS A 419 11.11 -10.48 17.21
N TYR A 420 12.25 -10.12 16.63
CA TYR A 420 13.52 -10.74 17.02
C TYR A 420 13.84 -10.38 18.50
N PRO A 421 14.32 -11.34 19.32
CA PRO A 421 14.60 -11.07 20.72
C PRO A 421 15.49 -9.84 20.93
N GLY A 422 15.02 -8.87 21.71
CA GLY A 422 15.73 -7.62 21.97
C GLY A 422 15.66 -6.58 20.85
N ALA A 423 14.87 -6.79 19.80
CA ALA A 423 14.69 -5.80 18.75
C ALA A 423 13.92 -4.57 19.25
N GLU A 424 14.32 -3.38 18.81
CA GLU A 424 13.62 -2.13 19.02
C GLU A 424 12.64 -1.87 17.87
N LEU A 425 11.41 -1.49 18.20
CA LEU A 425 10.44 -1.02 17.19
C LEU A 425 10.82 0.39 16.75
N ARG A 426 11.08 0.55 15.46
CA ARG A 426 11.37 1.85 14.83
C ARG A 426 10.67 1.93 13.48
N ALA A 427 9.61 2.71 13.38
CA ALA A 427 8.98 2.94 12.08
C ALA A 427 10.00 3.44 11.04
N PRO A 428 9.88 3.09 9.75
CA PRO A 428 10.88 3.44 8.74
C PRO A 428 11.24 4.92 8.68
N HIS A 429 10.25 5.81 8.82
CA HIS A 429 10.46 7.27 8.86
C HIS A 429 11.18 7.73 10.14
N GLU A 430 10.89 7.12 11.29
CA GLU A 430 11.57 7.41 12.56
C GLU A 430 13.02 6.95 12.53
N ALA A 431 13.28 5.75 12.02
CA ALA A 431 14.62 5.22 11.87
C ALA A 431 15.50 6.14 11.01
N ALA A 432 14.95 6.74 9.95
CA ALA A 432 15.66 7.69 9.10
C ALA A 432 15.86 9.07 9.76
N LEU A 433 14.84 9.60 10.45
CA LEU A 433 14.90 10.95 11.05
C LEU A 433 15.71 10.99 12.35
N ARG A 434 15.61 9.93 13.17
CA ARG A 434 16.20 9.87 14.51
C ARG A 434 17.51 9.06 14.55
N MET A 435 18.13 8.76 13.39
CA MET A 435 19.40 8.03 13.36
C MET A 435 20.52 8.75 14.13
N LYS A 436 20.46 10.09 14.26
CA LYS A 436 21.45 10.88 15.02
C LYS A 436 21.44 10.56 16.53
N GLU A 437 20.39 9.95 17.05
CA GLU A 437 20.26 9.52 18.43
C GLU A 437 20.94 8.17 18.69
N LEU A 438 21.32 7.46 17.63
CA LEU A 438 21.95 6.14 17.69
C LEU A 438 23.47 6.25 17.88
N SER A 439 24.07 5.25 18.52
CA SER A 439 25.53 5.17 18.66
C SER A 439 26.20 4.77 17.36
N LYS A 440 27.29 5.43 16.98
CA LYS A 440 28.08 5.06 15.80
C LYS A 440 28.98 3.84 16.02
N ASP A 441 29.16 3.44 17.27
CA ASP A 441 30.01 2.31 17.63
C ASP A 441 29.25 0.95 17.61
N SER A 442 27.98 0.97 17.24
CA SER A 442 27.13 -0.22 17.20
C SER A 442 26.87 -0.66 15.76
N ILE A 443 26.73 -1.98 15.57
CA ILE A 443 26.27 -2.58 14.33
C ILE A 443 24.75 -2.63 14.36
N TYR A 444 24.06 -2.12 13.33
CA TYR A 444 22.60 -2.12 13.23
C TYR A 444 22.14 -3.13 12.19
N VAL A 445 21.17 -3.95 12.55
CA VAL A 445 20.51 -4.84 11.63
C VAL A 445 19.02 -4.50 11.59
N LEU A 446 18.59 -4.00 10.45
CA LEU A 446 17.22 -3.58 10.21
C LEU A 446 16.43 -4.67 9.48
N TYR A 447 15.17 -4.84 9.81
CA TYR A 447 14.28 -5.72 9.07
C TYR A 447 12.86 -5.18 8.96
N CYS A 448 12.24 -5.45 7.83
CA CYS A 448 10.83 -5.21 7.55
C CYS A 448 10.22 -6.47 6.92
N GLU A 449 9.02 -6.39 6.38
CA GLU A 449 8.35 -7.57 5.80
C GLU A 449 9.17 -8.22 4.67
N HIS A 450 9.72 -7.41 3.75
CA HIS A 450 10.42 -7.89 2.54
C HIS A 450 11.89 -7.47 2.45
N GLY A 451 12.38 -6.64 3.35
CA GLY A 451 13.77 -6.17 3.36
C GLY A 451 14.06 -4.96 2.47
N VAL A 452 13.15 -4.50 1.62
CA VAL A 452 13.38 -3.40 0.66
C VAL A 452 13.53 -2.05 1.36
N GLN A 453 12.57 -1.68 2.23
CA GLN A 453 12.61 -0.40 2.94
C GLN A 453 13.81 -0.29 3.87
N THR A 454 14.15 -1.37 4.56
CA THR A 454 15.26 -1.42 5.51
C THR A 454 16.62 -1.36 4.83
N ALA A 455 16.76 -1.89 3.62
CA ALA A 455 18.00 -1.74 2.85
C ALA A 455 18.28 -0.26 2.52
N HIS A 456 17.26 0.51 2.18
CA HIS A 456 17.43 1.95 1.96
C HIS A 456 17.81 2.72 3.23
N ILE A 457 17.22 2.35 4.38
CA ILE A 457 17.58 2.97 5.66
C ILE A 457 19.03 2.61 6.02
N ALA A 458 19.43 1.35 5.86
CA ALA A 458 20.79 0.90 6.07
C ALA A 458 21.80 1.67 5.20
N GLU A 459 21.47 1.87 3.91
CA GLU A 459 22.30 2.69 3.01
C GLU A 459 22.42 4.15 3.50
N LEU A 460 21.32 4.77 3.95
CA LEU A 460 21.37 6.11 4.52
C LEU A 460 22.24 6.17 5.77
N MET A 461 22.11 5.18 6.65
CA MET A 461 22.93 5.07 7.86
C MET A 461 24.42 4.91 7.51
N GLN A 462 24.76 4.04 6.56
CA GLN A 462 26.14 3.85 6.11
C GLN A 462 26.74 5.12 5.51
N ARG A 463 25.96 5.88 4.72
CA ARG A 463 26.42 7.16 4.13
C ARG A 463 26.79 8.22 5.16
N VAL A 464 26.22 8.16 6.37
CA VAL A 464 26.54 9.09 7.47
C VAL A 464 27.44 8.45 8.55
N GLY A 465 28.03 7.29 8.23
CA GLY A 465 29.10 6.64 9.00
C GLY A 465 28.63 5.68 10.09
N TYR A 466 27.43 5.10 9.97
CA TYR A 466 26.99 3.97 10.80
C TYR A 466 27.32 2.65 10.11
N GLU A 467 27.59 1.62 10.89
CA GLU A 467 27.63 0.25 10.41
C GLU A 467 26.21 -0.34 10.47
N ALA A 468 25.52 -0.41 9.35
CA ALA A 468 24.10 -0.77 9.28
C ALA A 468 23.81 -1.66 8.08
N TYR A 469 22.97 -2.68 8.27
CA TYR A 469 22.62 -3.67 7.28
C TYR A 469 21.13 -3.98 7.31
N SER A 470 20.57 -4.41 6.17
CA SER A 470 19.24 -4.99 6.09
C SER A 470 19.33 -6.51 6.16
N PHE A 471 18.46 -7.16 6.94
CA PHE A 471 18.42 -8.62 6.95
C PHE A 471 17.79 -9.14 5.64
N GLN A 472 18.53 -9.98 4.94
CA GLN A 472 18.16 -10.48 3.61
C GLN A 472 16.86 -11.28 3.65
N GLY A 473 15.85 -10.87 2.84
CA GLY A 473 14.55 -11.53 2.76
C GLY A 473 13.59 -11.19 3.91
N GLY A 474 13.90 -10.15 4.69
CA GLY A 474 13.01 -9.59 5.70
C GLY A 474 12.69 -10.53 6.86
N VAL A 475 11.54 -10.26 7.52
CA VAL A 475 11.13 -10.95 8.74
C VAL A 475 10.96 -12.46 8.57
N THR A 476 10.49 -12.93 7.44
CA THR A 476 10.25 -14.37 7.20
C THR A 476 11.55 -15.15 7.30
N ARG A 477 12.58 -14.74 6.58
CA ARG A 477 13.91 -15.39 6.67
C ARG A 477 14.58 -15.20 8.00
N LEU A 478 14.38 -14.04 8.64
CA LEU A 478 14.92 -13.77 9.99
C LEU A 478 14.33 -14.73 11.02
N ARG A 479 13.01 -15.01 10.96
CA ARG A 479 12.35 -16.00 11.83
C ARG A 479 12.95 -17.40 11.64
N ASP A 480 13.09 -17.82 10.39
CA ASP A 480 13.68 -19.14 10.07
C ASP A 480 15.13 -19.23 10.55
N TRP A 481 15.88 -18.15 10.44
CA TRP A 481 17.26 -18.09 10.94
C TRP A 481 17.29 -18.15 12.47
N ALA A 482 16.47 -17.34 13.17
CA ALA A 482 16.38 -17.33 14.62
C ALA A 482 15.96 -18.68 15.19
N ALA A 483 14.97 -19.34 14.58
CA ALA A 483 14.55 -20.68 14.98
C ALA A 483 15.68 -21.71 14.89
N ARG A 484 16.48 -21.63 13.81
CA ARG A 484 17.65 -22.52 13.66
C ARG A 484 18.76 -22.24 14.68
N GLN A 485 18.91 -21.02 15.14
CA GLN A 485 19.88 -20.67 16.20
C GLN A 485 19.42 -21.19 17.58
N ALA A 486 18.11 -21.04 17.87
CA ALA A 486 17.55 -21.54 19.13
C ALA A 486 17.75 -23.06 19.30
N VAL A 487 17.54 -23.85 18.22
CA VAL A 487 17.78 -25.32 18.23
C VAL A 487 19.26 -25.66 18.43
N ARG A 488 20.19 -24.79 18.01
CA ARG A 488 21.64 -25.01 18.19
C ARG A 488 22.16 -24.64 19.58
N SER A 489 21.39 -23.84 20.33
CA SER A 489 21.74 -23.33 21.66
C SER A 489 21.27 -24.23 22.81
N GLU A 490 20.41 -25.23 22.53
CA GLU A 490 20.10 -26.27 23.52
C GLU A 490 21.27 -27.20 23.65
N PRO A 491 21.91 -27.29 24.84
CA PRO A 491 22.99 -28.26 25.07
C PRO A 491 22.38 -29.66 24.94
N GLY A 492 22.87 -30.42 23.97
CA GLY A 492 22.53 -31.86 23.88
C GLY A 492 22.79 -32.50 25.22
N GLU A 493 21.76 -33.09 25.82
CA GLU A 493 21.93 -34.05 26.88
C GLU A 493 22.74 -35.18 26.28
N VAL A 494 23.97 -35.25 26.71
CA VAL A 494 24.85 -36.40 26.44
C VAL A 494 24.48 -37.47 27.48
N GLU A 495 23.84 -38.55 27.00
CA GLU A 495 23.79 -39.83 27.73
C GLU A 495 25.20 -40.39 27.99
#